data_149961f6d9e479ccbeeba3666306c044
#
_entry.id   149961f6d9e479ccbeeba3666306c044
#
_cell.length_a   1.000
_cell.length_b   1.000
_cell.length_c   1.000
_cell.angle_alpha   90.00
_cell.angle_beta   90.00
_cell.angle_gamma   90.00
#
_symmetry.space_group_name_H-M   'P 1'
#
loop_
_entity.id
_entity.type
_entity.pdbx_description
1 polymer ?
#
loop_
_entity_poly.entity_id
_entity_poly.type
_entity_poly.pdbx_seq_one_letter_code
_entity_poly.pdbx_strand_id
1 'polypeptide(L)'
;MMERLERPVGPLARIEDDIDAMLAAMGFDLVRLLLIGSEKPRLQLMAEPSNGDPMTVEHCEEISRALSALLDVEDPIKDAFTLEVSSAGLDRPLTRLTDFERFTGFKAKAETRHLVDGRRRFSGIIAGVEGDQIVLRTEDGEPESSDEAHLNFGDLAKAKLVATDELFELAKAGKLPRPVSAPAAAAEPVQTSDSDNPNDPTTGQDPES
;
A
#
# COMPACT_ATOMS: atom_id res chain seq x y z
N MET A 1 3.71 -12.99 10.78
CA MET A 1 4.43 -12.65 9.53
C MET A 1 3.39 -12.65 8.42
N MET A 2 3.14 -11.50 7.78
CA MET A 2 2.23 -11.47 6.62
C MET A 2 2.91 -12.10 5.42
N GLU A 3 2.24 -13.03 4.76
CA GLU A 3 2.74 -13.62 3.52
C GLU A 3 2.75 -12.54 2.43
N ARG A 4 3.89 -12.39 1.72
CA ARG A 4 4.05 -11.47 0.59
C ARG A 4 4.45 -12.21 -0.67
N LEU A 5 3.96 -11.73 -1.81
CA LEU A 5 4.49 -12.11 -3.12
C LEU A 5 5.84 -11.43 -3.37
N GLU A 6 6.62 -11.99 -4.28
CA GLU A 6 7.91 -11.39 -4.70
C GLU A 6 8.85 -11.07 -3.51
N ARG A 7 8.99 -11.99 -2.56
CA ARG A 7 9.91 -11.81 -1.43
C ARG A 7 11.37 -11.83 -1.88
N PRO A 8 12.25 -11.09 -1.21
CA PRO A 8 13.68 -11.19 -1.45
C PRO A 8 14.18 -12.61 -1.14
N VAL A 9 15.25 -13.01 -1.80
CA VAL A 9 15.89 -14.30 -1.62
C VAL A 9 17.29 -14.15 -1.05
N GLY A 10 17.84 -15.23 -0.51
CA GLY A 10 19.21 -15.25 0.01
C GLY A 10 19.40 -14.38 1.26
N PRO A 11 20.53 -13.65 1.38
CA PRO A 11 20.83 -12.84 2.56
C PRO A 11 19.81 -11.75 2.86
N LEU A 12 19.21 -11.13 1.83
CA LEU A 12 18.17 -10.10 2.01
C LEU A 12 16.91 -10.63 2.68
N ALA A 13 16.57 -11.91 2.49
CA ALA A 13 15.41 -12.50 3.15
C ALA A 13 15.56 -12.55 4.67
N ARG A 14 16.82 -12.51 5.20
CA ARG A 14 17.08 -12.56 6.64
C ARG A 14 16.79 -11.23 7.33
N ILE A 15 16.97 -10.13 6.61
CA ILE A 15 16.78 -8.77 7.15
C ILE A 15 15.47 -8.11 6.67
N GLU A 16 14.64 -8.84 5.93
CA GLU A 16 13.34 -8.30 5.46
C GLU A 16 12.47 -7.88 6.65
N ASP A 17 12.45 -8.67 7.72
CA ASP A 17 11.66 -8.38 8.91
C ASP A 17 12.21 -7.14 9.66
N ASP A 18 13.53 -6.96 9.67
CA ASP A 18 14.16 -5.77 10.29
C ASP A 18 13.87 -4.50 9.48
N ILE A 19 13.88 -4.62 8.14
CA ILE A 19 13.49 -3.53 7.23
C ILE A 19 12.01 -3.18 7.41
N ASP A 20 11.14 -4.20 7.52
CA ASP A 20 9.71 -3.98 7.77
C ASP A 20 9.46 -3.29 9.11
N ALA A 21 10.16 -3.72 10.17
CA ALA A 21 10.09 -3.10 11.50
C ALA A 21 10.63 -1.67 11.50
N MET A 22 11.73 -1.42 10.80
CA MET A 22 12.30 -0.08 10.63
C MET A 22 11.31 0.86 9.95
N LEU A 23 10.71 0.43 8.83
CA LEU A 23 9.72 1.21 8.10
C LEU A 23 8.48 1.48 8.94
N ALA A 24 7.96 0.46 9.65
CA ALA A 24 6.82 0.60 10.54
C ALA A 24 7.07 1.61 11.66
N ALA A 25 8.27 1.63 12.24
CA ALA A 25 8.67 2.60 13.25
C ALA A 25 8.72 4.05 12.70
N MET A 26 8.97 4.20 11.40
CA MET A 26 8.97 5.48 10.70
C MET A 26 7.58 5.87 10.15
N GLY A 27 6.56 5.02 10.31
CA GLY A 27 5.21 5.26 9.82
C GLY A 27 4.99 4.88 8.35
N PHE A 28 5.78 3.95 7.83
CA PHE A 28 5.68 3.44 6.46
C PHE A 28 5.41 1.94 6.43
N ASP A 29 4.74 1.50 5.37
CA ASP A 29 4.52 0.10 5.05
C ASP A 29 5.44 -0.33 3.90
N LEU A 30 6.12 -1.45 4.06
CA LEU A 30 6.90 -2.06 2.98
C LEU A 30 5.94 -2.64 1.93
N VAL A 31 6.03 -2.18 0.70
CA VAL A 31 5.28 -2.73 -0.43
C VAL A 31 6.09 -3.82 -1.12
N ARG A 32 7.35 -3.54 -1.46
CA ARG A 32 8.23 -4.51 -2.14
C ARG A 32 9.70 -4.24 -1.84
N LEU A 33 10.47 -5.32 -1.69
CA LEU A 33 11.94 -5.29 -1.57
C LEU A 33 12.53 -6.30 -2.53
N LEU A 34 13.32 -5.86 -3.52
CA LEU A 34 13.95 -6.73 -4.51
C LEU A 34 15.38 -6.30 -4.82
N LEU A 35 16.26 -7.28 -5.02
CA LEU A 35 17.56 -7.08 -5.63
C LEU A 35 17.47 -7.44 -7.12
N ILE A 36 17.68 -6.47 -8.00
CA ILE A 36 17.47 -6.59 -9.44
C ILE A 36 18.81 -6.41 -10.17
N GLY A 37 19.09 -7.31 -11.12
CA GLY A 37 20.31 -7.28 -11.94
C GLY A 37 21.47 -8.03 -11.31
N SER A 38 22.37 -8.55 -12.16
CA SER A 38 23.55 -9.31 -11.75
C SER A 38 24.86 -8.53 -11.87
N GLU A 39 25.05 -7.74 -12.93
CA GLU A 39 26.29 -6.98 -13.15
C GLU A 39 26.32 -5.64 -12.41
N LYS A 40 25.18 -4.98 -12.31
CA LYS A 40 24.97 -3.73 -11.56
C LYS A 40 23.72 -3.89 -10.71
N PRO A 41 23.85 -4.56 -9.56
CA PRO A 41 22.70 -4.82 -8.70
C PRO A 41 22.05 -3.52 -8.24
N ARG A 42 20.71 -3.51 -8.25
CA ARG A 42 19.91 -2.44 -7.65
C ARG A 42 19.03 -3.03 -6.57
N LEU A 43 19.18 -2.54 -5.37
CA LEU A 43 18.25 -2.83 -4.29
C LEU A 43 17.09 -1.85 -4.39
N GLN A 44 15.95 -2.34 -4.83
CA GLN A 44 14.73 -1.57 -4.96
C GLN A 44 13.84 -1.78 -3.73
N LEU A 45 13.54 -0.71 -3.04
CA LEU A 45 12.55 -0.67 -1.98
C LEU A 45 11.38 0.21 -2.43
N MET A 46 10.17 -0.36 -2.38
CA MET A 46 8.93 0.38 -2.54
C MET A 46 8.21 0.43 -1.21
N ALA A 47 7.83 1.63 -0.79
CA ALA A 47 7.08 1.86 0.45
C ALA A 47 5.90 2.80 0.21
N GLU A 48 5.01 2.86 1.19
CA GLU A 48 3.92 3.83 1.25
C GLU A 48 3.72 4.29 2.70
N PRO A 49 3.28 5.55 2.95
CA PRO A 49 2.89 5.99 4.28
C PRO A 49 1.73 5.15 4.81
N SER A 50 1.84 4.68 6.06
CA SER A 50 0.81 3.83 6.68
C SER A 50 -0.52 4.56 6.92
N ASN A 51 -0.50 5.90 6.94
CA ASN A 51 -1.70 6.74 7.05
C ASN A 51 -2.43 6.94 5.71
N GLY A 52 -1.87 6.45 4.60
CA GLY A 52 -2.45 6.56 3.26
C GLY A 52 -2.22 7.90 2.57
N ASP A 53 -1.37 8.77 3.13
CA ASP A 53 -0.97 10.01 2.47
C ASP A 53 -0.04 9.74 1.27
N PRO A 54 0.10 10.70 0.34
CA PRO A 54 1.06 10.56 -0.75
C PRO A 54 2.50 10.50 -0.24
N MET A 55 3.30 9.62 -0.82
CA MET A 55 4.73 9.56 -0.56
C MET A 55 5.45 10.74 -1.22
N THR A 56 6.33 11.42 -0.47
CA THR A 56 7.12 12.57 -0.92
C THR A 56 8.58 12.19 -1.17
N VAL A 57 9.34 13.12 -1.77
CA VAL A 57 10.79 12.95 -1.98
C VAL A 57 11.53 12.91 -0.64
N GLU A 58 11.09 13.72 0.33
CA GLU A 58 11.66 13.76 1.68
C GLU A 58 11.48 12.41 2.39
N HIS A 59 10.31 11.77 2.24
CA HIS A 59 10.08 10.42 2.73
C HIS A 59 11.05 9.41 2.12
N CYS A 60 11.28 9.49 0.79
CA CYS A 60 12.26 8.61 0.12
C CYS A 60 13.67 8.83 0.67
N GLU A 61 14.05 10.08 0.94
CA GLU A 61 15.36 10.42 1.49
C GLU A 61 15.53 9.89 2.93
N GLU A 62 14.53 10.06 3.79
CA GLU A 62 14.55 9.53 5.15
C GLU A 62 14.68 8.02 5.18
N ILE A 63 13.85 7.31 4.40
CA ILE A 63 13.92 5.86 4.27
C ILE A 63 15.27 5.42 3.72
N SER A 64 15.80 6.11 2.69
CA SER A 64 17.09 5.78 2.09
C SER A 64 18.23 5.87 3.10
N ARG A 65 18.24 6.91 3.96
CA ARG A 65 19.25 7.08 5.01
C ARG A 65 19.15 5.98 6.08
N ALA A 66 17.94 5.69 6.57
CA ALA A 66 17.71 4.65 7.57
C ALA A 66 18.07 3.26 7.04
N LEU A 67 17.66 2.97 5.80
CA LEU A 67 17.97 1.69 5.17
C LEU A 67 19.47 1.53 4.91
N SER A 68 20.16 2.57 4.46
CA SER A 68 21.63 2.53 4.28
C SER A 68 22.34 2.20 5.58
N ALA A 69 21.95 2.83 6.69
CA ALA A 69 22.54 2.54 8.00
C ALA A 69 22.29 1.07 8.45
N LEU A 70 21.11 0.53 8.21
CA LEU A 70 20.81 -0.87 8.51
C LEU A 70 21.64 -1.81 7.64
N LEU A 71 21.74 -1.53 6.34
CA LEU A 71 22.51 -2.35 5.39
C LEU A 71 24.02 -2.31 5.69
N ASP A 72 24.55 -1.20 6.18
CA ASP A 72 25.97 -1.07 6.59
C ASP A 72 26.28 -1.96 7.80
N VAL A 73 25.31 -2.16 8.71
CA VAL A 73 25.48 -3.02 9.90
C VAL A 73 25.33 -4.49 9.53
N GLU A 74 24.28 -4.84 8.78
CA GLU A 74 23.94 -6.23 8.46
C GLU A 74 24.77 -6.81 7.29
N ASP A 75 25.30 -5.92 6.43
CA ASP A 75 26.14 -6.25 5.26
C ASP A 75 25.64 -7.47 4.44
N PRO A 76 24.34 -7.49 4.04
CA PRO A 76 23.74 -8.65 3.38
C PRO A 76 24.16 -8.77 1.91
N ILE A 77 24.62 -7.69 1.28
CA ILE A 77 25.00 -7.60 -0.13
C ILE A 77 26.48 -7.26 -0.21
N LYS A 78 27.31 -8.24 -0.63
CA LYS A 78 28.77 -8.07 -0.68
C LYS A 78 29.26 -7.25 -1.87
N ASP A 79 28.50 -7.24 -2.97
CA ASP A 79 28.83 -6.50 -4.17
C ASP A 79 28.33 -5.06 -4.08
N ALA A 80 28.97 -4.15 -4.80
CA ALA A 80 28.50 -2.79 -4.92
C ALA A 80 27.12 -2.76 -5.60
N PHE A 81 26.16 -2.07 -5.01
CA PHE A 81 24.81 -1.95 -5.51
C PHE A 81 24.33 -0.49 -5.48
N THR A 82 23.26 -0.21 -6.21
CA THR A 82 22.55 1.07 -6.14
C THR A 82 21.28 0.89 -5.32
N LEU A 83 21.10 1.74 -4.31
CA LEU A 83 19.86 1.79 -3.55
C LEU A 83 18.83 2.68 -4.26
N GLU A 84 17.64 2.16 -4.47
CA GLU A 84 16.50 2.84 -5.09
C GLU A 84 15.30 2.76 -4.14
N VAL A 85 14.89 3.91 -3.62
CA VAL A 85 13.70 4.04 -2.77
C VAL A 85 12.64 4.82 -3.52
N SER A 86 11.43 4.28 -3.61
CA SER A 86 10.33 4.88 -4.36
C SER A 86 8.97 4.57 -3.76
N SER A 87 7.96 5.34 -4.19
CA SER A 87 6.55 4.96 -3.97
C SER A 87 6.17 3.77 -4.85
N ALA A 88 5.08 3.09 -4.49
CA ALA A 88 4.55 1.99 -5.29
C ALA A 88 3.91 2.43 -6.62
N GLY A 89 3.57 3.73 -6.77
CA GLY A 89 2.91 4.26 -7.97
C GLY A 89 1.46 3.79 -8.15
N LEU A 90 0.86 4.13 -9.30
CA LEU A 90 -0.52 3.73 -9.61
C LEU A 90 -0.62 2.30 -10.13
N ASP A 91 0.38 1.83 -10.88
CA ASP A 91 0.49 0.44 -11.34
C ASP A 91 1.21 -0.44 -10.31
N ARG A 92 0.93 -0.16 -9.03
CA ARG A 92 1.59 -0.76 -7.87
C ARG A 92 1.53 -2.28 -7.87
N PRO A 93 2.58 -2.95 -7.41
CA PRO A 93 2.52 -4.37 -7.11
C PRO A 93 1.51 -4.63 -5.99
N LEU A 94 0.73 -5.71 -6.14
CA LEU A 94 -0.14 -6.27 -5.12
C LEU A 94 0.61 -7.44 -4.49
N THR A 95 1.19 -7.20 -3.33
CA THR A 95 2.13 -8.15 -2.71
C THR A 95 1.55 -8.89 -1.51
N ARG A 96 0.45 -8.41 -0.95
CA ARG A 96 -0.25 -8.99 0.20
C ARG A 96 -1.69 -9.29 -0.17
N LEU A 97 -2.30 -10.25 0.51
CA LEU A 97 -3.71 -10.57 0.34
C LEU A 97 -4.60 -9.34 0.64
N THR A 98 -4.23 -8.56 1.66
CA THR A 98 -4.90 -7.30 2.02
C THR A 98 -4.82 -6.22 0.94
N ASP A 99 -3.85 -6.29 0.02
CA ASP A 99 -3.80 -5.38 -1.13
C ASP A 99 -4.96 -5.67 -2.10
N PHE A 100 -5.33 -6.94 -2.28
CA PHE A 100 -6.48 -7.31 -3.13
C PHE A 100 -7.81 -6.92 -2.48
N GLU A 101 -7.95 -7.06 -1.16
CA GLU A 101 -9.12 -6.57 -0.43
C GLU A 101 -9.26 -5.06 -0.60
N ARG A 102 -8.17 -4.32 -0.39
CA ARG A 102 -8.08 -2.87 -0.51
C ARG A 102 -8.47 -2.36 -1.89
N PHE A 103 -8.04 -3.05 -2.94
CA PHE A 103 -8.26 -2.65 -4.32
C PHE A 103 -9.35 -3.46 -5.02
N THR A 104 -10.33 -3.99 -4.27
CA THR A 104 -11.54 -4.57 -4.82
C THR A 104 -12.27 -3.56 -5.72
N GLY A 105 -12.71 -3.99 -6.88
CA GLY A 105 -13.33 -3.15 -7.91
C GLY A 105 -12.35 -2.57 -8.93
N PHE A 106 -11.04 -2.66 -8.69
CA PHE A 106 -10.03 -2.14 -9.61
C PHE A 106 -9.47 -3.23 -10.52
N LYS A 107 -8.99 -2.81 -11.69
CA LYS A 107 -8.37 -3.71 -12.67
C LYS A 107 -6.98 -4.13 -12.22
N ALA A 108 -6.70 -5.43 -12.28
CA ALA A 108 -5.42 -6.02 -11.94
C ALA A 108 -4.93 -7.00 -13.00
N LYS A 109 -3.62 -7.25 -12.99
CA LYS A 109 -2.98 -8.35 -13.70
C LYS A 109 -2.29 -9.24 -12.68
N ALA A 110 -2.47 -10.55 -12.83
CA ALA A 110 -1.84 -11.56 -12.02
C ALA A 110 -1.14 -12.60 -12.90
N GLU A 111 -0.02 -13.13 -12.41
CA GLU A 111 0.69 -14.24 -13.05
C GLU A 111 0.91 -15.33 -12.00
N THR A 112 0.55 -16.57 -12.34
CA THR A 112 0.69 -17.75 -11.49
C THR A 112 1.99 -18.49 -11.79
N ARG A 113 2.52 -19.20 -10.79
CA ARG A 113 3.71 -20.07 -10.93
C ARG A 113 3.42 -21.29 -11.80
N HIS A 114 2.20 -21.78 -11.73
CA HIS A 114 1.72 -22.95 -12.47
C HIS A 114 0.58 -22.56 -13.40
N LEU A 115 0.25 -23.45 -14.33
CA LEU A 115 -0.93 -23.29 -15.19
C LEU A 115 -2.21 -23.49 -14.35
N VAL A 116 -3.12 -22.55 -14.46
CA VAL A 116 -4.49 -22.63 -13.95
C VAL A 116 -5.40 -22.52 -15.16
N ASP A 117 -6.21 -23.52 -15.42
CA ASP A 117 -7.08 -23.61 -16.60
C ASP A 117 -6.35 -23.36 -17.93
N GLY A 118 -5.14 -23.93 -18.04
CA GLY A 118 -4.31 -23.83 -19.25
C GLY A 118 -3.57 -22.50 -19.45
N ARG A 119 -3.69 -21.53 -18.54
CA ARG A 119 -3.06 -20.21 -18.63
C ARG A 119 -2.33 -19.83 -17.33
N ARG A 120 -1.36 -18.91 -17.43
CA ARG A 120 -0.62 -18.37 -16.27
C ARG A 120 -0.88 -16.89 -16.06
N ARG A 121 -1.47 -16.19 -17.04
CA ARG A 121 -1.69 -14.75 -16.97
C ARG A 121 -3.17 -14.47 -16.96
N PHE A 122 -3.57 -13.67 -15.99
CA PHE A 122 -4.94 -13.28 -15.76
C PHE A 122 -5.01 -11.76 -15.73
N SER A 123 -6.05 -11.21 -16.33
CA SER A 123 -6.35 -9.77 -16.29
C SER A 123 -7.84 -9.61 -16.09
N GLY A 124 -8.22 -8.77 -15.13
CA GLY A 124 -9.64 -8.58 -14.81
C GLY A 124 -9.82 -7.60 -13.66
N ILE A 125 -11.07 -7.42 -13.27
CA ILE A 125 -11.44 -6.63 -12.09
C ILE A 125 -11.32 -7.53 -10.85
N ILE A 126 -10.69 -7.03 -9.80
CA ILE A 126 -10.65 -7.70 -8.49
C ILE A 126 -12.08 -7.73 -7.96
N ALA A 127 -12.71 -8.91 -7.92
CA ALA A 127 -14.05 -9.09 -7.37
C ALA A 127 -14.03 -9.20 -5.83
N GLY A 128 -12.91 -9.68 -5.27
CA GLY A 128 -12.71 -9.80 -3.82
C GLY A 128 -11.66 -10.84 -3.46
N VAL A 129 -11.68 -11.19 -2.19
CA VAL A 129 -10.83 -12.24 -1.59
C VAL A 129 -11.73 -13.20 -0.83
N GLU A 130 -11.55 -14.49 -1.04
CA GLU A 130 -12.28 -15.59 -0.38
C GLU A 130 -11.27 -16.53 0.30
N GLY A 131 -11.09 -16.36 1.61
CA GLY A 131 -10.03 -17.06 2.32
C GLY A 131 -8.65 -16.70 1.77
N ASP A 132 -7.92 -17.70 1.25
CA ASP A 132 -6.61 -17.51 0.64
C ASP A 132 -6.68 -17.34 -0.90
N GLN A 133 -7.87 -17.20 -1.47
CA GLN A 133 -8.08 -17.04 -2.91
C GLN A 133 -8.43 -15.62 -3.26
N ILE A 134 -7.82 -15.11 -4.32
CA ILE A 134 -8.25 -13.89 -4.98
C ILE A 134 -9.22 -14.24 -6.10
N VAL A 135 -10.28 -13.45 -6.23
CA VAL A 135 -11.29 -13.62 -7.28
C VAL A 135 -11.11 -12.48 -8.28
N LEU A 136 -10.77 -12.85 -9.53
CA LEU A 136 -10.68 -11.91 -10.64
C LEU A 136 -11.81 -12.18 -11.62
N ARG A 137 -12.66 -11.19 -11.88
CA ARG A 137 -13.63 -11.21 -12.96
C ARG A 137 -12.89 -10.88 -14.24
N THR A 138 -12.72 -11.88 -15.11
CA THR A 138 -11.96 -11.75 -16.36
C THR A 138 -12.76 -10.99 -17.40
N GLU A 139 -12.07 -10.17 -18.22
CA GLU A 139 -12.69 -9.40 -19.31
C GLU A 139 -12.65 -10.16 -20.65
N ASP A 140 -12.02 -11.35 -20.67
CA ASP A 140 -11.79 -12.13 -21.90
C ASP A 140 -12.96 -13.05 -22.27
N GLY A 141 -14.05 -13.03 -21.47
CA GLY A 141 -15.29 -13.79 -21.73
C GLY A 141 -16.30 -13.00 -22.54
N GLU A 142 -17.18 -13.70 -23.24
CA GLU A 142 -18.37 -13.09 -23.85
C GLU A 142 -19.19 -12.35 -22.78
N PRO A 143 -19.95 -11.29 -23.11
CA PRO A 143 -20.65 -10.44 -22.12
C PRO A 143 -21.61 -11.19 -21.20
N GLU A 144 -21.93 -12.45 -21.49
CA GLU A 144 -22.84 -13.31 -20.72
C GLU A 144 -22.09 -14.37 -19.86
N SER A 145 -20.78 -14.56 -20.03
CA SER A 145 -19.99 -15.43 -19.16
C SER A 145 -19.14 -14.56 -18.23
N SER A 146 -19.60 -14.33 -17.02
CA SER A 146 -18.80 -13.79 -15.94
C SER A 146 -17.80 -14.88 -15.48
N ASP A 147 -16.78 -15.14 -16.29
CA ASP A 147 -15.74 -16.09 -15.93
C ASP A 147 -14.91 -15.48 -14.78
N GLU A 148 -15.20 -15.89 -13.58
CA GLU A 148 -14.41 -15.59 -12.42
C GLU A 148 -13.25 -16.58 -12.31
N ALA A 149 -12.04 -16.04 -12.23
CA ALA A 149 -10.84 -16.83 -11.96
C ALA A 149 -10.56 -16.80 -10.46
N HIS A 150 -10.65 -17.97 -9.82
CA HIS A 150 -10.25 -18.15 -8.44
C HIS A 150 -8.78 -18.58 -8.39
N LEU A 151 -7.93 -17.69 -7.92
CA LEU A 151 -6.48 -17.90 -7.89
C LEU A 151 -6.01 -17.99 -6.43
N ASN A 152 -5.39 -19.09 -6.06
CA ASN A 152 -4.80 -19.21 -4.73
C ASN A 152 -3.63 -18.21 -4.61
N PHE A 153 -3.60 -17.43 -3.53
CA PHE A 153 -2.57 -16.41 -3.30
C PHE A 153 -1.16 -17.02 -3.28
N GLY A 154 -0.99 -18.17 -2.66
CA GLY A 154 0.30 -18.89 -2.60
C GLY A 154 0.82 -19.34 -3.98
N ASP A 155 -0.06 -19.49 -4.98
CA ASP A 155 0.32 -19.88 -6.34
C ASP A 155 0.68 -18.69 -7.23
N LEU A 156 0.47 -17.45 -6.76
CA LEU A 156 0.86 -16.26 -7.51
C LEU A 156 2.37 -16.09 -7.54
N ALA A 157 2.90 -15.80 -8.72
CA ALA A 157 4.27 -15.35 -8.89
C ALA A 157 4.38 -13.84 -8.69
N LYS A 158 3.45 -13.09 -9.26
CA LYS A 158 3.36 -11.64 -9.14
C LYS A 158 1.96 -11.15 -9.48
N ALA A 159 1.60 -9.99 -8.97
CA ALA A 159 0.39 -9.28 -9.33
C ALA A 159 0.61 -7.76 -9.26
N LYS A 160 -0.16 -7.00 -10.04
CA LYS A 160 -0.14 -5.54 -9.99
C LYS A 160 -1.47 -4.94 -10.44
N LEU A 161 -1.76 -3.73 -9.97
CA LEU A 161 -2.83 -2.92 -10.52
C LEU A 161 -2.54 -2.52 -11.97
N VAL A 162 -3.59 -2.22 -12.71
CA VAL A 162 -3.50 -1.57 -14.02
C VAL A 162 -3.88 -0.12 -13.83
N ALA A 163 -2.97 0.79 -14.21
CA ALA A 163 -3.25 2.22 -14.20
C ALA A 163 -4.35 2.51 -15.24
N THR A 164 -5.58 2.73 -14.77
CA THR A 164 -6.73 3.15 -15.57
C THR A 164 -6.97 4.64 -15.37
N ASP A 165 -7.73 5.27 -16.29
CA ASP A 165 -8.11 6.68 -16.16
C ASP A 165 -8.88 6.93 -14.85
N GLU A 166 -9.75 5.97 -14.45
CA GLU A 166 -10.48 6.01 -13.19
C GLU A 166 -9.53 6.05 -11.97
N LEU A 167 -8.54 5.13 -11.95
CA LEU A 167 -7.54 5.08 -10.87
C LEU A 167 -6.73 6.38 -10.81
N PHE A 168 -6.42 6.97 -11.97
CA PHE A 168 -5.69 8.23 -12.06
C PHE A 168 -6.52 9.41 -11.51
N GLU A 169 -7.81 9.50 -11.83
CA GLU A 169 -8.69 10.55 -11.32
C GLU A 169 -8.92 10.41 -9.80
N LEU A 170 -9.03 9.18 -9.28
CA LEU A 170 -9.11 8.95 -7.84
C LEU A 170 -7.81 9.35 -7.13
N ALA A 171 -6.66 9.08 -7.73
CA ALA A 171 -5.36 9.48 -7.19
C ALA A 171 -5.23 11.01 -7.11
N LYS A 172 -5.60 11.73 -8.18
CA LYS A 172 -5.61 13.20 -8.20
C LYS A 172 -6.54 13.80 -7.14
N ALA A 173 -7.68 13.13 -6.91
CA ALA A 173 -8.67 13.56 -5.92
C ALA A 173 -8.26 13.19 -4.48
N GLY A 174 -7.14 12.49 -4.26
CA GLY A 174 -6.74 11.97 -2.94
C GLY A 174 -7.70 10.90 -2.38
N LYS A 175 -8.42 10.20 -3.28
CA LYS A 175 -9.47 9.23 -2.93
C LYS A 175 -9.05 7.78 -3.19
N LEU A 176 -7.75 7.52 -3.31
CA LEU A 176 -7.28 6.14 -3.39
C LEU A 176 -7.64 5.38 -2.10
N PRO A 177 -7.97 4.09 -2.20
CA PRO A 177 -8.18 3.26 -1.02
C PRO A 177 -6.96 3.32 -0.09
N ARG A 178 -7.20 3.52 1.21
CA ARG A 178 -6.14 3.62 2.21
C ARG A 178 -5.60 2.24 2.61
N PRO A 179 -4.34 2.15 3.08
CA PRO A 179 -3.82 0.93 3.69
C PRO A 179 -4.70 0.43 4.83
N VAL A 180 -4.79 -0.88 5.01
CA VAL A 180 -5.56 -1.50 6.11
C VAL A 180 -4.99 -1.11 7.48
N SER A 181 -3.68 -0.81 7.53
CA SER A 181 -2.96 -0.32 8.72
C SER A 181 -3.24 1.15 9.05
N ALA A 182 -3.90 1.90 8.14
CA ALA A 182 -4.18 3.31 8.39
C ALA A 182 -5.14 3.46 9.59
N PRO A 183 -4.82 4.30 10.60
CA PRO A 183 -5.79 4.62 11.63
C PRO A 183 -7.02 5.23 10.98
N ALA A 184 -8.22 4.83 11.45
CA ALA A 184 -9.45 5.46 11.00
C ALA A 184 -9.27 6.99 11.09
N ALA A 185 -9.53 7.70 9.98
CA ALA A 185 -9.39 9.15 9.95
C ALA A 185 -10.10 9.71 11.18
N ALA A 186 -9.37 10.42 12.04
CA ALA A 186 -9.95 11.08 13.19
C ALA A 186 -11.11 11.93 12.66
N ALA A 187 -12.32 11.62 13.11
CA ALA A 187 -13.50 12.42 12.79
C ALA A 187 -13.16 13.88 13.15
N GLU A 188 -13.27 14.75 12.19
CA GLU A 188 -13.07 16.19 12.44
C GLU A 188 -13.92 16.56 13.66
N PRO A 189 -13.37 17.29 14.65
CA PRO A 189 -14.16 17.72 15.77
C PRO A 189 -15.30 18.60 15.24
N VAL A 190 -16.51 18.14 15.47
CA VAL A 190 -17.72 18.94 15.23
C VAL A 190 -17.53 20.24 16.01
N GLN A 191 -17.34 21.34 15.30
CA GLN A 191 -17.37 22.67 15.89
C GLN A 191 -18.80 22.89 16.37
N THR A 192 -19.03 22.63 17.64
CA THR A 192 -20.22 23.11 18.33
C THR A 192 -20.07 24.62 18.43
N SER A 193 -20.78 25.31 17.57
CA SER A 193 -21.03 26.74 17.71
C SER A 193 -21.92 26.94 18.93
N ASP A 194 -21.32 27.13 20.10
CA ASP A 194 -21.99 27.68 21.27
C ASP A 194 -22.18 29.19 21.05
N SER A 195 -23.26 29.53 20.41
CA SER A 195 -23.84 30.83 20.47
C SER A 195 -25.11 30.76 21.33
N ASP A 196 -24.94 30.83 22.62
CA ASP A 196 -26.01 31.37 23.50
C ASP A 196 -25.39 31.62 24.89
N ASN A 197 -25.05 32.86 25.11
CA ASN A 197 -24.88 33.40 26.46
C ASN A 197 -25.95 34.47 26.70
N PRO A 198 -27.09 34.12 27.30
CA PRO A 198 -28.01 35.14 27.81
C PRO A 198 -27.80 35.27 29.32
N ASN A 199 -26.89 36.09 29.77
CA ASN A 199 -27.02 36.64 31.11
C ASN A 199 -26.11 37.86 31.31
N ASP A 200 -26.66 39.01 30.97
CA ASP A 200 -26.27 40.30 31.50
C ASP A 200 -27.27 40.64 32.63
N PRO A 201 -26.87 40.75 33.86
CA PRO A 201 -27.65 41.40 34.87
C PRO A 201 -27.20 42.85 35.03
N THR A 202 -27.89 43.70 34.34
CA THR A 202 -28.08 45.09 34.74
C THR A 202 -28.66 45.16 36.13
N THR A 203 -28.01 45.86 36.99
CA THR A 203 -28.66 46.40 38.21
C THR A 203 -27.86 47.59 38.64
N GLY A 204 -28.42 48.61 38.67
CA GLY A 204 -29.47 49.07 39.58
C GLY A 204 -28.87 49.96 40.59
N GLN A 205 -28.97 51.12 40.31
CA GLN A 205 -29.46 52.23 41.10
C GLN A 205 -29.44 52.06 42.58
N ASP A 206 -28.72 52.95 43.21
CA ASP A 206 -29.09 53.47 44.51
C ASP A 206 -29.46 54.94 44.43
N PRO A 207 -30.47 55.34 45.18
CA PRO A 207 -30.61 56.72 45.54
C PRO A 207 -30.53 56.90 47.07
N GLU A 208 -29.96 58.01 47.46
CA GLU A 208 -30.22 58.86 48.62
C GLU A 208 -30.11 58.29 50.02
N SER A 209 -29.43 59.01 50.92
CA SER A 209 -29.68 60.27 51.57
C SER A 209 -28.43 60.75 52.28
#